data_df2dd9445422f2e22aa1ccbfe0781ccd
#
_entry.id   df2dd9445422f2e22aa1ccbfe0781ccd
#
_cell.length_a   1.000
_cell.length_b   1.000
_cell.length_c   1.000
_cell.angle_alpha   90.00
_cell.angle_beta   90.00
_cell.angle_gamma   90.00
#
_symmetry.space_group_name_H-M   'P 1'
#
loop_
_entity.id
_entity.type
_entity.pdbx_description
1 polymer ?
#
loop_
_entity_poly.entity_id
_entity_poly.type
_entity_poly.pdbx_seq_one_letter_code
_entity_poly.pdbx_strand_id
1 'polypeptide(L)'
;MVRHITVVVGLTGAICFAGVATGLEPADPGTSVRCEVRAVTLEKPAYMVVDAVVRGDRLLLPDFTNGLREIDLKTGSDLRSLLPIGRKRGQVTGPQHLGCGGGRCVVLGDRYHWIYYDEDFEFIDEYPGMTTGAGAQPLVFGDRMVVAGTANPTVTGGGVSFLFVQYDDGSVVPLQEYPAGMAIPEIAKRIHFQGPTAGGVERLADGGWIYVDPRSYGVFVFDRNDRLVKAWRGANPRFRAPNFAAYELIHDATGRESFSRWNLAQPLVKRPVVLGEDLVGFVVGIPDGDLMQRHELDLYRLDGSPVATGIALPGVTGGRMVVADAGHGRLVAVGQRTWEPGAETVAWQVSVTGLGDR
;
A
#
# COMPACT_ATOMS: atom_id res chain seq x y z
N MET A 1 -4.35 9.75 23.43
CA MET A 1 -3.05 9.89 24.12
C MET A 1 -1.97 10.01 23.06
N VAL A 2 -1.27 11.11 22.98
CA VAL A 2 -0.23 11.35 21.96
C VAL A 2 1.13 10.91 22.53
N ARG A 3 1.79 9.97 21.88
CA ARG A 3 3.17 9.61 22.22
C ARG A 3 4.08 10.01 21.05
N HIS A 4 5.10 10.80 21.34
CA HIS A 4 6.18 11.12 20.42
C HIS A 4 7.35 10.17 20.70
N ILE A 5 7.85 9.52 19.67
CA ILE A 5 9.05 8.69 19.73
C ILE A 5 9.98 9.13 18.60
N THR A 6 11.12 9.66 18.95
CA THR A 6 12.18 10.03 17.99
C THR A 6 13.23 8.93 17.98
N VAL A 7 13.52 8.37 16.82
CA VAL A 7 14.59 7.37 16.64
C VAL A 7 15.68 7.96 15.76
N VAL A 8 16.86 8.01 16.31
CA VAL A 8 18.10 8.36 15.59
C VAL A 8 18.82 7.05 15.25
N VAL A 9 18.86 6.69 13.98
CA VAL A 9 19.64 5.54 13.53
C VAL A 9 21.01 6.03 13.08
N GLY A 10 22.00 5.90 13.97
CA GLY A 10 23.40 6.09 13.63
C GLY A 10 23.93 4.79 12.98
N LEU A 11 24.40 4.87 11.76
CA LEU A 11 25.12 3.78 11.08
C LEU A 11 26.54 3.65 11.66
N THR A 12 26.67 3.01 12.83
CA THR A 12 27.96 2.54 13.34
C THR A 12 27.80 1.09 13.78
N GLY A 13 28.31 0.19 12.95
CA GLY A 13 28.34 -1.23 13.30
C GLY A 13 28.82 -2.08 12.14
N ALA A 14 30.13 -2.02 11.83
CA ALA A 14 30.77 -3.00 10.96
C ALA A 14 30.86 -4.34 11.69
N ILE A 15 30.09 -5.33 11.25
CA ILE A 15 30.38 -6.75 11.53
C ILE A 15 30.76 -7.38 10.20
N CYS A 16 32.05 -7.70 10.07
CA CYS A 16 32.61 -8.44 8.94
C CYS A 16 32.09 -9.89 8.94
N PHE A 17 31.31 -10.24 7.94
CA PHE A 17 31.24 -11.62 7.46
C PHE A 17 31.71 -11.65 6.02
N ALA A 18 32.80 -12.38 5.78
CA ALA A 18 33.33 -12.62 4.47
C ALA A 18 32.40 -13.53 3.66
N GLY A 19 31.76 -12.94 2.66
CA GLY A 19 30.97 -13.65 1.67
C GLY A 19 30.81 -12.71 0.48
N VAL A 20 31.32 -13.12 -0.67
CA VAL A 20 31.42 -12.39 -1.93
C VAL A 20 30.23 -11.45 -2.17
N ALA A 21 30.40 -10.19 -1.86
CA ALA A 21 29.50 -9.10 -2.21
C ALA A 21 30.18 -8.25 -3.29
N THR A 22 29.62 -8.31 -4.48
CA THR A 22 29.93 -7.34 -5.53
C THR A 22 29.50 -5.94 -5.05
N GLY A 23 30.47 -5.12 -4.77
CA GLY A 23 30.52 -3.66 -4.81
C GLY A 23 29.27 -2.87 -4.45
N LEU A 24 28.83 -2.92 -3.20
CA LEU A 24 28.04 -1.82 -2.63
C LEU A 24 29.00 -0.95 -1.84
N GLU A 25 29.31 0.24 -2.35
CA GLU A 25 29.97 1.26 -1.54
C GLU A 25 29.09 1.57 -0.32
N PRO A 26 29.68 1.65 0.89
CA PRO A 26 28.91 2.04 2.08
C PRO A 26 28.42 3.48 1.88
N ALA A 27 27.14 3.70 2.16
CA ALA A 27 26.56 5.04 2.19
C ALA A 27 27.41 5.98 3.06
N ASP A 28 27.62 7.18 2.58
CA ASP A 28 28.40 8.24 3.23
C ASP A 28 27.98 8.38 4.70
N PRO A 29 28.88 8.26 5.70
CA PRO A 29 28.56 8.29 7.13
C PRO A 29 27.98 9.63 7.64
N GLY A 30 27.78 10.61 6.74
CA GLY A 30 27.28 11.95 7.10
C GLY A 30 25.76 12.13 7.06
N THR A 31 24.99 11.23 6.49
CA THR A 31 23.55 11.43 6.31
C THR A 31 22.76 10.53 7.27
N SER A 32 22.41 11.03 8.45
CA SER A 32 21.53 10.29 9.37
C SER A 32 20.07 10.55 8.98
N VAL A 33 19.44 9.59 8.29
CA VAL A 33 17.99 9.59 8.10
C VAL A 33 17.31 9.43 9.46
N ARG A 34 16.32 10.26 9.74
CA ARG A 34 15.54 10.23 10.98
C ARG A 34 14.08 10.04 10.66
N CYS A 35 13.42 9.18 11.43
CA CYS A 35 11.98 9.00 11.40
C CYS A 35 11.38 9.44 12.73
N GLU A 36 10.46 10.39 12.68
CA GLU A 36 9.62 10.76 13.82
C GLU A 36 8.26 10.13 13.66
N VAL A 37 7.80 9.41 14.68
CA VAL A 37 6.52 8.71 14.66
C VAL A 37 5.59 9.32 15.70
N ARG A 38 4.43 9.78 15.25
CA ARG A 38 3.34 10.25 16.10
C ARG A 38 2.13 9.34 15.90
N ALA A 39 1.68 8.70 16.97
CA ALA A 39 0.48 7.85 16.95
C ALA A 39 -0.75 8.65 17.38
N VAL A 40 -1.84 8.50 16.63
CA VAL A 40 -3.15 9.06 16.92
C VAL A 40 -4.18 7.92 16.90
N THR A 41 -4.80 7.66 18.04
CA THR A 41 -5.91 6.70 18.13
C THR A 41 -7.16 7.31 17.52
N LEU A 42 -7.81 6.60 16.62
CA LEU A 42 -9.06 7.05 16.03
C LEU A 42 -10.22 6.94 17.05
N GLU A 43 -11.10 7.92 17.04
CA GLU A 43 -12.26 8.00 17.93
C GLU A 43 -13.14 6.75 17.84
N LYS A 44 -13.39 6.30 16.61
CA LYS A 44 -14.12 5.05 16.35
C LYS A 44 -13.20 4.04 15.68
N PRO A 45 -13.15 2.80 16.17
CA PRO A 45 -12.41 1.75 15.49
C PRO A 45 -12.98 1.52 14.08
N ALA A 46 -12.11 1.21 13.12
CA ALA A 46 -12.54 0.73 11.81
C ALA A 46 -12.83 -0.77 11.88
N TYR A 47 -13.87 -1.21 11.17
CA TYR A 47 -14.17 -2.64 11.11
C TYR A 47 -13.04 -3.41 10.43
N MET A 48 -12.54 -2.86 9.31
CA MET A 48 -11.43 -3.42 8.56
C MET A 48 -10.71 -2.29 7.81
N VAL A 49 -9.41 -2.15 8.04
CA VAL A 49 -8.59 -1.19 7.32
C VAL A 49 -7.98 -1.88 6.10
N VAL A 50 -8.38 -1.47 4.89
CA VAL A 50 -7.91 -2.05 3.63
C VAL A 50 -7.29 -1.01 2.70
N ASP A 51 -7.64 0.26 2.87
CA ASP A 51 -7.09 1.38 2.11
C ASP A 51 -7.19 2.67 2.91
N ALA A 52 -6.46 3.71 2.51
CA ALA A 52 -6.50 5.04 3.09
C ALA A 52 -5.94 6.07 2.10
N VAL A 53 -6.48 7.29 2.14
CA VAL A 53 -5.97 8.44 1.41
C VAL A 53 -5.78 9.60 2.37
N VAL A 54 -4.69 10.34 2.23
CA VAL A 54 -4.41 11.53 3.03
C VAL A 54 -4.55 12.78 2.17
N ARG A 55 -5.28 13.77 2.68
CA ARG A 55 -5.42 15.10 2.09
C ARG A 55 -5.08 16.16 3.14
N GLY A 56 -3.87 16.66 3.12
CA GLY A 56 -3.37 17.58 4.15
C GLY A 56 -3.39 16.95 5.55
N ASP A 57 -4.18 17.50 6.46
CA ASP A 57 -4.38 16.97 7.83
C ASP A 57 -5.63 16.06 7.94
N ARG A 58 -6.18 15.60 6.82
CA ARG A 58 -7.37 14.75 6.76
C ARG A 58 -7.02 13.36 6.29
N LEU A 59 -7.53 12.37 7.00
CA LEU A 59 -7.51 10.97 6.60
C LEU A 59 -8.88 10.58 6.05
N LEU A 60 -8.91 10.12 4.82
CA LEU A 60 -10.08 9.51 4.19
C LEU A 60 -9.95 8.01 4.35
N LEU A 61 -10.83 7.41 5.14
CA LEU A 61 -10.77 6.00 5.51
C LEU A 61 -12.02 5.26 5.04
N PRO A 62 -11.93 4.40 4.01
CA PRO A 62 -12.99 3.46 3.70
C PRO A 62 -13.19 2.50 4.87
N ASP A 63 -14.41 2.47 5.40
CA ASP A 63 -14.80 1.60 6.50
C ASP A 63 -16.02 0.79 6.06
N PHE A 64 -15.88 -0.52 6.03
CA PHE A 64 -16.90 -1.43 5.53
C PHE A 64 -18.26 -1.23 6.21
N THR A 65 -18.26 -0.86 7.48
CA THR A 65 -19.46 -0.70 8.30
C THR A 65 -19.94 0.74 8.37
N ASN A 66 -18.99 1.70 8.42
CA ASN A 66 -19.30 3.10 8.71
C ASN A 66 -19.27 4.01 7.46
N GLY A 67 -19.03 3.43 6.27
CA GLY A 67 -18.93 4.19 5.04
C GLY A 67 -17.55 4.82 4.82
N LEU A 68 -17.48 5.88 4.03
CA LEU A 68 -16.25 6.65 3.85
C LEU A 68 -16.16 7.74 4.91
N ARG A 69 -15.20 7.62 5.81
CA ARG A 69 -15.00 8.53 6.94
C ARG A 69 -13.94 9.57 6.63
N GLU A 70 -14.20 10.83 6.96
CA GLU A 70 -13.20 11.88 7.02
C GLU A 70 -12.78 12.09 8.48
N ILE A 71 -11.50 11.97 8.76
CA ILE A 71 -10.94 11.95 10.12
C ILE A 71 -9.86 13.02 10.23
N ASP A 72 -9.85 13.76 11.33
CA ASP A 72 -8.78 14.71 11.66
C ASP A 72 -7.55 13.96 12.15
N LEU A 73 -6.44 14.05 11.43
CA LEU A 73 -5.17 13.40 11.80
C LEU A 73 -4.52 14.01 13.05
N LYS A 74 -4.92 15.21 13.49
CA LYS A 74 -4.38 15.80 14.72
C LYS A 74 -5.01 15.21 15.97
N THR A 75 -6.30 14.94 15.91
CA THR A 75 -7.09 14.52 17.07
C THR A 75 -7.56 13.07 16.99
N GLY A 76 -7.68 12.48 15.81
CA GLY A 76 -8.29 11.18 15.57
C GLY A 76 -9.82 11.22 15.52
N SER A 77 -10.42 12.42 15.61
CA SER A 77 -11.87 12.57 15.64
C SER A 77 -12.48 12.42 14.26
N ASP A 78 -13.62 11.75 14.20
CA ASP A 78 -14.46 11.72 13.00
C ASP A 78 -15.06 13.09 12.74
N LEU A 79 -14.86 13.63 11.56
CA LEU A 79 -15.41 14.93 11.16
C LEU A 79 -16.77 14.76 10.50
N ARG A 80 -16.85 13.81 9.56
CA ARG A 80 -18.10 13.49 8.86
C ARG A 80 -17.99 12.15 8.11
N SER A 81 -19.14 11.60 7.72
CA SER A 81 -19.24 10.60 6.67
C SER A 81 -19.39 11.32 5.33
N LEU A 82 -18.54 10.95 4.37
CA LEU A 82 -18.48 11.63 3.06
C LEU A 82 -19.50 11.06 2.07
N LEU A 83 -19.84 9.78 2.18
CA LEU A 83 -20.70 9.12 1.21
C LEU A 83 -21.94 8.53 1.85
N PRO A 84 -23.09 8.60 1.18
CA PRO A 84 -24.30 7.96 1.62
C PRO A 84 -24.17 6.43 1.50
N ILE A 85 -24.45 5.73 2.61
CA ILE A 85 -24.48 4.27 2.63
C ILE A 85 -25.79 3.77 2.02
N GLY A 86 -25.69 2.87 1.05
CA GLY A 86 -26.88 2.29 0.43
C GLY A 86 -26.60 1.62 -0.90
N ARG A 87 -27.70 1.24 -1.58
CA ARG A 87 -27.65 0.45 -2.82
C ARG A 87 -28.17 1.21 -4.04
N LYS A 88 -28.57 2.43 -3.89
CA LYS A 88 -28.97 3.27 -5.02
C LYS A 88 -27.73 3.76 -5.78
N ARG A 89 -27.93 4.21 -7.01
CA ARG A 89 -26.87 4.84 -7.80
C ARG A 89 -26.21 5.98 -7.02
N GLY A 90 -24.88 6.02 -7.03
CA GLY A 90 -24.11 7.00 -6.25
C GLY A 90 -24.07 6.75 -4.75
N GLN A 91 -24.59 5.63 -4.26
CA GLN A 91 -24.43 5.19 -2.89
C GLN A 91 -23.46 4.01 -2.82
N VAL A 92 -22.72 3.92 -1.73
CA VAL A 92 -21.75 2.84 -1.52
C VAL A 92 -22.17 1.97 -0.33
N THR A 93 -22.05 0.66 -0.49
CA THR A 93 -22.17 -0.30 0.62
C THR A 93 -20.82 -0.95 0.79
N GLY A 94 -20.34 -1.00 2.05
CA GLY A 94 -19.06 -1.62 2.36
C GLY A 94 -17.88 -1.08 1.54
N PRO A 95 -17.57 0.24 1.58
CA PRO A 95 -16.44 0.79 0.84
C PRO A 95 -15.15 0.11 1.26
N GLN A 96 -14.37 -0.33 0.29
CA GLN A 96 -13.14 -1.09 0.50
C GLN A 96 -11.92 -0.32 0.03
N HIS A 97 -11.96 0.23 -1.17
CA HIS A 97 -10.83 0.92 -1.76
C HIS A 97 -11.20 2.33 -2.21
N LEU A 98 -10.22 3.22 -2.10
CA LEU A 98 -10.34 4.63 -2.43
C LEU A 98 -9.09 5.09 -3.17
N GLY A 99 -9.28 5.76 -4.29
CA GLY A 99 -8.24 6.54 -4.95
C GLY A 99 -8.74 7.93 -5.28
N CYS A 100 -7.88 8.93 -5.15
CA CYS A 100 -8.19 10.29 -5.52
C CYS A 100 -7.08 10.91 -6.37
N GLY A 101 -7.46 11.70 -7.37
CA GLY A 101 -6.53 12.42 -8.23
C GLY A 101 -7.19 12.92 -9.50
N GLY A 102 -6.59 13.92 -10.15
CA GLY A 102 -7.12 14.49 -11.38
C GLY A 102 -8.51 15.12 -11.25
N GLY A 103 -8.82 15.70 -10.11
CA GLY A 103 -10.11 16.35 -9.86
C GLY A 103 -11.23 15.40 -9.44
N ARG A 104 -10.93 14.12 -9.16
CA ARG A 104 -11.95 13.14 -8.81
C ARG A 104 -11.49 12.10 -7.82
N CYS A 105 -12.44 11.42 -7.20
CA CYS A 105 -12.23 10.26 -6.33
C CYS A 105 -13.01 9.06 -6.86
N VAL A 106 -12.47 7.87 -6.66
CA VAL A 106 -13.08 6.61 -7.06
C VAL A 106 -13.15 5.69 -5.86
N VAL A 107 -14.31 5.12 -5.59
CA VAL A 107 -14.54 4.20 -4.48
C VAL A 107 -15.01 2.85 -5.01
N LEU A 108 -14.39 1.78 -4.54
CA LEU A 108 -14.86 0.42 -4.75
C LEU A 108 -15.70 -0.03 -3.55
N GLY A 109 -16.95 -0.37 -3.78
CA GLY A 109 -17.84 -0.93 -2.78
C GLY A 109 -17.96 -2.46 -2.84
N ASP A 110 -18.79 -3.04 -1.97
CA ASP A 110 -19.04 -4.48 -1.85
C ASP A 110 -19.66 -5.12 -3.10
N ARG A 111 -20.24 -4.31 -3.98
CA ARG A 111 -20.78 -4.76 -5.27
C ARG A 111 -19.75 -4.88 -6.38
N TYR A 112 -18.49 -4.60 -6.07
CA TYR A 112 -17.42 -4.52 -7.09
C TYR A 112 -17.71 -3.50 -8.20
N HIS A 113 -18.40 -2.39 -7.86
CA HIS A 113 -18.60 -1.27 -8.73
C HIS A 113 -17.62 -0.16 -8.37
N TRP A 114 -17.01 0.44 -9.37
CA TRP A 114 -16.26 1.68 -9.24
C TRP A 114 -17.24 2.84 -9.32
N ILE A 115 -17.34 3.61 -8.22
CA ILE A 115 -18.21 4.75 -8.13
C ILE A 115 -17.34 6.00 -8.14
N TYR A 116 -17.60 6.87 -9.09
CA TYR A 116 -16.82 8.08 -9.33
C TYR A 116 -17.52 9.28 -8.71
N TYR A 117 -16.74 10.07 -7.99
CA TYR A 117 -17.12 11.31 -7.34
C TYR A 117 -16.15 12.41 -7.73
N ASP A 118 -16.57 13.67 -7.64
CA ASP A 118 -15.66 14.80 -7.69
C ASP A 118 -14.84 14.95 -6.38
N GLU A 119 -14.07 16.02 -6.27
CA GLU A 119 -13.23 16.27 -5.08
C GLU A 119 -14.05 16.57 -3.82
N ASP A 120 -15.30 17.02 -3.97
CA ASP A 120 -16.25 17.30 -2.89
C ASP A 120 -17.12 16.08 -2.56
N PHE A 121 -16.90 14.95 -3.22
CA PHE A 121 -17.66 13.71 -3.11
C PHE A 121 -19.10 13.79 -3.63
N GLU A 122 -19.36 14.67 -4.58
CA GLU A 122 -20.59 14.67 -5.36
C GLU A 122 -20.50 13.57 -6.44
N PHE A 123 -21.61 12.84 -6.63
CA PHE A 123 -21.65 11.70 -7.54
C PHE A 123 -21.48 12.13 -9.01
N ILE A 124 -20.56 11.48 -9.71
CA ILE A 124 -20.33 11.66 -11.16
C ILE A 124 -20.94 10.52 -11.94
N ASP A 125 -20.44 9.29 -11.73
CA ASP A 125 -20.86 8.11 -12.48
C ASP A 125 -20.52 6.80 -11.74
N GLU A 126 -20.98 5.67 -12.30
CA GLU A 126 -20.78 4.34 -11.73
C GLU A 126 -20.58 3.32 -12.85
N TYR A 127 -19.51 2.54 -12.76
CA TYR A 127 -19.19 1.48 -13.71
C TYR A 127 -19.03 0.14 -13.01
N PRO A 128 -19.42 -0.98 -13.67
CA PRO A 128 -19.12 -2.30 -13.16
C PRO A 128 -17.63 -2.44 -12.90
N GLY A 129 -17.27 -2.92 -11.73
CA GLY A 129 -15.88 -3.16 -11.38
C GLY A 129 -15.32 -4.34 -12.17
N MET A 130 -14.15 -4.14 -12.72
CA MET A 130 -13.42 -5.19 -13.43
C MET A 130 -12.58 -6.07 -12.49
N THR A 131 -12.68 -5.84 -11.20
CA THR A 131 -11.95 -6.58 -10.16
C THR A 131 -12.81 -7.67 -9.57
N THR A 132 -12.22 -8.83 -9.33
CA THR A 132 -12.90 -9.99 -8.73
C THR A 132 -12.55 -10.22 -7.27
N GLY A 133 -11.77 -9.34 -6.64
CA GLY A 133 -11.28 -9.58 -5.29
C GLY A 133 -11.09 -8.34 -4.44
N ALA A 134 -11.11 -8.55 -3.12
CA ALA A 134 -10.63 -7.57 -2.16
C ALA A 134 -9.14 -7.34 -2.38
N GLY A 135 -8.71 -6.10 -2.54
CA GLY A 135 -7.30 -5.75 -2.70
C GLY A 135 -6.99 -4.94 -3.95
N ALA A 136 -7.99 -4.34 -4.57
CA ALA A 136 -7.79 -3.46 -5.70
C ALA A 136 -7.47 -2.03 -5.23
N GLN A 137 -6.25 -1.57 -5.40
CA GLN A 137 -5.86 -0.19 -5.08
C GLN A 137 -5.88 0.66 -6.35
N PRO A 138 -6.77 1.67 -6.43
CA PRO A 138 -6.83 2.56 -7.57
C PRO A 138 -5.88 3.76 -7.41
N LEU A 139 -5.17 4.08 -8.48
CA LEU A 139 -4.46 5.34 -8.66
C LEU A 139 -5.16 6.12 -9.77
N VAL A 140 -5.82 7.22 -9.41
CA VAL A 140 -6.73 7.95 -10.31
C VAL A 140 -5.99 9.07 -11.03
N PHE A 141 -6.09 9.10 -12.35
CA PHE A 141 -5.66 10.19 -13.23
C PHE A 141 -6.87 10.95 -13.79
N GLY A 142 -6.64 12.00 -14.59
CA GLY A 142 -7.73 12.79 -15.16
C GLY A 142 -8.67 12.00 -16.08
N ASP A 143 -8.13 11.05 -16.84
CA ASP A 143 -8.81 10.32 -17.93
C ASP A 143 -8.82 8.79 -17.72
N ARG A 144 -8.11 8.30 -16.70
CA ARG A 144 -7.97 6.88 -16.44
C ARG A 144 -7.62 6.60 -14.98
N MET A 145 -7.71 5.34 -14.59
CA MET A 145 -7.10 4.85 -13.34
C MET A 145 -6.21 3.63 -13.60
N VAL A 146 -5.11 3.56 -12.86
CA VAL A 146 -4.29 2.36 -12.73
C VAL A 146 -4.76 1.60 -11.50
N VAL A 147 -4.98 0.31 -11.64
CA VAL A 147 -5.46 -0.53 -10.55
C VAL A 147 -4.47 -1.65 -10.28
N ALA A 148 -3.95 -1.68 -9.05
CA ALA A 148 -3.25 -2.86 -8.54
C ALA A 148 -4.26 -3.78 -7.86
N GLY A 149 -4.61 -4.88 -8.52
CA GLY A 149 -5.63 -5.80 -8.07
C GLY A 149 -5.85 -6.92 -9.08
N THR A 150 -6.78 -7.81 -8.80
CA THR A 150 -7.07 -8.92 -9.72
C THR A 150 -8.16 -8.52 -10.71
N ALA A 151 -7.81 -8.42 -11.97
CA ALA A 151 -8.78 -8.19 -13.03
C ALA A 151 -9.62 -9.45 -13.31
N ASN A 152 -10.88 -9.25 -13.71
CA ASN A 152 -11.75 -10.34 -14.09
C ASN A 152 -11.20 -11.03 -15.35
N PRO A 153 -10.99 -12.37 -15.36
CA PRO A 153 -10.48 -13.10 -16.51
C PRO A 153 -11.31 -12.92 -17.78
N THR A 154 -12.61 -12.69 -17.68
CA THR A 154 -13.48 -12.45 -18.85
C THR A 154 -13.15 -11.15 -19.56
N VAL A 155 -12.59 -10.18 -18.87
CA VAL A 155 -12.19 -8.86 -19.40
C VAL A 155 -10.78 -8.90 -19.97
N THR A 156 -9.91 -9.71 -19.36
CA THR A 156 -8.48 -9.80 -19.74
C THR A 156 -8.19 -10.89 -20.78
N GLY A 157 -9.22 -11.50 -21.36
CA GLY A 157 -9.03 -12.56 -22.35
C GLY A 157 -8.51 -13.89 -21.77
N GLY A 158 -8.78 -14.16 -20.51
CA GLY A 158 -8.45 -15.43 -19.83
C GLY A 158 -7.16 -15.41 -19.01
N GLY A 159 -6.40 -14.32 -19.02
CA GLY A 159 -5.25 -14.12 -18.15
C GLY A 159 -5.62 -13.46 -16.82
N VAL A 160 -4.97 -13.85 -15.73
CA VAL A 160 -5.06 -13.11 -14.46
C VAL A 160 -4.08 -11.95 -14.53
N SER A 161 -4.57 -10.71 -14.53
CA SER A 161 -3.75 -9.52 -14.45
C SER A 161 -3.85 -8.92 -13.04
N PHE A 162 -2.70 -8.56 -12.47
CA PHE A 162 -2.62 -7.88 -11.15
C PHE A 162 -2.42 -6.38 -11.27
N LEU A 163 -2.21 -5.93 -12.48
CA LEU A 163 -1.99 -4.54 -12.79
C LEU A 163 -2.68 -4.26 -14.11
N PHE A 164 -3.57 -3.30 -14.14
CA PHE A 164 -4.28 -2.91 -15.34
C PHE A 164 -4.62 -1.42 -15.32
N VAL A 165 -4.86 -0.87 -16.51
CA VAL A 165 -5.38 0.48 -16.69
C VAL A 165 -6.84 0.37 -17.09
N GLN A 166 -7.69 1.12 -16.43
CA GLN A 166 -9.10 1.31 -16.82
C GLN A 166 -9.30 2.76 -17.26
N TYR A 167 -9.84 2.94 -18.44
CA TYR A 167 -10.17 4.24 -19.03
C TYR A 167 -11.61 4.62 -18.75
N ASP A 168 -11.93 5.91 -18.92
CA ASP A 168 -13.27 6.46 -18.66
C ASP A 168 -14.35 5.90 -19.59
N ASP A 169 -13.98 5.40 -20.75
CA ASP A 169 -14.89 4.70 -21.67
C ASP A 169 -15.22 3.25 -21.22
N GLY A 170 -14.67 2.84 -20.06
CA GLY A 170 -14.82 1.50 -19.52
C GLY A 170 -13.87 0.47 -20.11
N SER A 171 -13.03 0.84 -21.09
CA SER A 171 -12.02 -0.07 -21.62
C SER A 171 -10.95 -0.40 -20.59
N VAL A 172 -10.44 -1.63 -20.63
CA VAL A 172 -9.42 -2.13 -19.71
C VAL A 172 -8.25 -2.68 -20.49
N VAL A 173 -7.06 -2.22 -20.15
CA VAL A 173 -5.80 -2.70 -20.71
C VAL A 173 -4.98 -3.37 -19.61
N PRO A 174 -4.83 -4.70 -19.66
CA PRO A 174 -3.98 -5.40 -18.72
C PRO A 174 -2.50 -5.09 -19.00
N LEU A 175 -1.74 -4.79 -17.95
CA LEU A 175 -0.31 -4.64 -18.02
C LEU A 175 0.31 -6.01 -17.74
N GLN A 176 0.66 -6.76 -18.79
CA GLN A 176 1.00 -8.19 -18.66
C GLN A 176 2.49 -8.49 -18.57
N GLU A 177 3.35 -7.57 -18.94
CA GLU A 177 4.77 -7.89 -19.07
C GLU A 177 5.56 -7.48 -17.84
N TYR A 178 5.96 -8.48 -17.06
CA TYR A 178 7.01 -8.31 -16.06
C TYR A 178 8.38 -8.57 -16.70
N PRO A 179 9.41 -7.78 -16.37
CA PRO A 179 10.75 -8.03 -16.87
C PRO A 179 11.24 -9.44 -16.52
N ALA A 180 12.02 -10.03 -17.41
CA ALA A 180 12.64 -11.33 -17.17
C ALA A 180 13.45 -11.31 -15.85
N GLY A 181 13.29 -12.35 -15.04
CA GLY A 181 13.91 -12.42 -13.71
C GLY A 181 13.14 -11.74 -12.58
N MET A 182 12.11 -10.97 -12.88
CA MET A 182 11.18 -10.37 -11.90
C MET A 182 9.76 -10.92 -12.03
N ALA A 183 9.55 -11.94 -12.85
CA ALA A 183 8.25 -12.58 -13.02
C ALA A 183 7.70 -13.05 -11.66
N ILE A 184 6.45 -12.69 -11.40
CA ILE A 184 5.73 -13.15 -10.21
C ILE A 184 5.44 -14.64 -10.39
N PRO A 185 5.79 -15.51 -9.43
CA PRO A 185 5.46 -16.93 -9.50
C PRO A 185 3.94 -17.14 -9.68
N GLU A 186 3.54 -18.15 -10.44
CA GLU A 186 2.11 -18.42 -10.70
C GLU A 186 1.29 -18.61 -9.41
N ILE A 187 1.92 -19.20 -8.39
CA ILE A 187 1.26 -19.33 -7.08
C ILE A 187 1.06 -17.98 -6.40
N ALA A 188 1.98 -17.04 -6.54
CA ALA A 188 1.81 -15.68 -6.02
C ALA A 188 0.66 -14.97 -6.72
N LYS A 189 0.46 -15.21 -8.02
CA LYS A 189 -0.72 -14.70 -8.76
C LYS A 189 -2.02 -15.24 -8.17
N ARG A 190 -2.09 -16.54 -7.87
CA ARG A 190 -3.28 -17.14 -7.24
C ARG A 190 -3.58 -16.60 -5.85
N ILE A 191 -2.56 -16.29 -5.07
CA ILE A 191 -2.68 -15.73 -3.72
C ILE A 191 -3.20 -14.29 -3.76
N HIS A 192 -2.78 -13.48 -4.72
CA HIS A 192 -3.32 -12.15 -4.92
C HIS A 192 -4.85 -12.15 -5.10
N PHE A 193 -5.37 -13.21 -5.70
CA PHE A 193 -6.81 -13.39 -5.89
C PHE A 193 -7.60 -13.49 -4.58
N GLN A 194 -6.98 -13.91 -3.49
CA GLN A 194 -7.67 -14.24 -2.24
C GLN A 194 -7.38 -13.29 -1.07
N GLY A 195 -6.51 -12.30 -1.22
CA GLY A 195 -6.05 -11.51 -0.09
C GLY A 195 -5.97 -10.00 -0.30
N PRO A 196 -6.03 -9.21 0.78
CA PRO A 196 -5.93 -7.74 0.75
C PRO A 196 -4.51 -7.22 0.46
N THR A 197 -3.77 -7.88 -0.42
CA THR A 197 -2.34 -7.67 -0.62
C THR A 197 -1.98 -7.49 -2.08
N ALA A 198 -2.79 -6.76 -2.81
CA ALA A 198 -2.59 -6.51 -4.23
C ALA A 198 -1.38 -5.63 -4.57
N GLY A 199 -0.49 -5.40 -3.63
CA GLY A 199 0.58 -4.44 -3.82
C GLY A 199 0.10 -3.01 -3.68
N GLY A 200 0.91 -2.08 -4.13
CA GLY A 200 0.56 -0.68 -4.07
C GLY A 200 1.03 0.07 -5.29
N VAL A 201 0.26 1.07 -5.65
CA VAL A 201 0.58 2.03 -6.71
C VAL A 201 0.65 3.43 -6.14
N GLU A 202 1.58 4.25 -6.63
CA GLU A 202 1.69 5.65 -6.27
C GLU A 202 2.12 6.49 -7.47
N ARG A 203 1.67 7.75 -7.50
CA ARG A 203 1.99 8.70 -8.57
C ARG A 203 3.38 9.32 -8.35
N LEU A 204 4.12 9.47 -9.43
CA LEU A 204 5.37 10.20 -9.47
C LEU A 204 5.16 11.66 -9.88
N ALA A 205 6.11 12.53 -9.53
CA ALA A 205 6.04 13.96 -9.81
C ALA A 205 6.02 14.30 -11.31
N ASP A 206 6.62 13.45 -12.14
CA ASP A 206 6.69 13.61 -13.60
C ASP A 206 5.41 13.13 -14.34
N GLY A 207 4.41 12.67 -13.57
CA GLY A 207 3.16 12.12 -14.08
C GLY A 207 3.21 10.62 -14.40
N GLY A 208 4.37 9.97 -14.23
CA GLY A 208 4.49 8.53 -14.18
C GLY A 208 3.95 7.93 -12.89
N TRP A 209 4.20 6.66 -12.68
CA TRP A 209 3.75 5.97 -11.48
C TRP A 209 4.63 4.76 -11.16
N ILE A 210 4.56 4.32 -9.92
CA ILE A 210 5.33 3.21 -9.40
C ILE A 210 4.41 2.15 -8.81
N TYR A 211 4.73 0.89 -9.05
CA TYR A 211 4.07 -0.28 -8.45
C TYR A 211 5.06 -1.09 -7.65
N VAL A 212 4.63 -1.62 -6.52
CA VAL A 212 5.38 -2.62 -5.76
C VAL A 212 4.59 -3.90 -5.62
N ASP A 213 5.22 -5.02 -5.93
CA ASP A 213 4.70 -6.34 -5.60
C ASP A 213 4.99 -6.65 -4.13
N PRO A 214 3.97 -6.82 -3.30
CA PRO A 214 4.12 -6.93 -1.86
C PRO A 214 4.85 -8.20 -1.42
N ARG A 215 4.96 -9.20 -2.29
CA ARG A 215 5.49 -10.53 -1.93
C ARG A 215 6.87 -10.82 -2.50
N SER A 216 7.17 -10.30 -3.67
CA SER A 216 8.50 -10.47 -4.27
C SER A 216 9.44 -9.31 -3.96
N TYR A 217 8.87 -8.21 -3.44
CA TYR A 217 9.53 -6.91 -3.33
C TYR A 217 10.03 -6.43 -4.69
N GLY A 218 9.34 -6.82 -5.76
CA GLY A 218 9.58 -6.29 -7.10
C GLY A 218 9.00 -4.89 -7.21
N VAL A 219 9.78 -3.96 -7.69
CA VAL A 219 9.39 -2.55 -7.90
C VAL A 219 9.43 -2.25 -9.39
N PHE A 220 8.39 -1.63 -9.90
CA PHE A 220 8.20 -1.34 -11.33
C PHE A 220 7.82 0.13 -11.49
N VAL A 221 8.57 0.84 -12.30
CA VAL A 221 8.35 2.26 -12.61
C VAL A 221 7.83 2.39 -14.03
N PHE A 222 6.75 3.13 -14.17
CA PHE A 222 6.09 3.38 -15.44
C PHE A 222 6.10 4.88 -15.76
N ASP A 223 6.23 5.22 -17.03
CA ASP A 223 6.08 6.60 -17.49
C ASP A 223 4.59 7.02 -17.54
N ARG A 224 4.35 8.30 -17.88
CA ARG A 224 2.99 8.86 -18.02
C ARG A 224 2.13 8.19 -19.13
N ASN A 225 2.74 7.37 -19.98
CA ASN A 225 2.05 6.63 -21.05
C ASN A 225 1.89 5.14 -20.70
N ASP A 226 2.03 4.80 -19.41
CA ASP A 226 1.91 3.45 -18.87
C ASP A 226 2.94 2.45 -19.42
N ARG A 227 4.10 2.94 -19.91
CA ARG A 227 5.19 2.10 -20.37
C ARG A 227 6.15 1.84 -19.23
N LEU A 228 6.51 0.56 -19.02
CA LEU A 228 7.53 0.18 -18.06
C LEU A 228 8.89 0.77 -18.47
N VAL A 229 9.46 1.61 -17.62
CA VAL A 229 10.76 2.25 -17.84
C VAL A 229 11.86 1.68 -16.96
N LYS A 230 11.50 1.12 -15.81
CA LYS A 230 12.47 0.55 -14.88
C LYS A 230 11.85 -0.51 -13.99
N ALA A 231 12.69 -1.47 -13.55
CA ALA A 231 12.32 -2.45 -12.55
C ALA A 231 13.54 -2.87 -11.72
N TRP A 232 13.32 -3.08 -10.41
CA TRP A 232 14.35 -3.60 -9.49
C TRP A 232 13.70 -4.41 -8.36
N ARG A 233 14.52 -5.00 -7.49
CA ARG A 233 14.07 -5.64 -6.25
C ARG A 233 14.56 -4.88 -5.03
N GLY A 234 13.72 -4.76 -4.03
CA GLY A 234 14.11 -4.27 -2.73
C GLY A 234 15.14 -5.18 -2.06
N ALA A 235 16.02 -4.58 -1.26
CA ALA A 235 17.17 -5.24 -0.63
C ALA A 235 17.08 -5.24 0.90
N ASN A 236 15.87 -5.21 1.49
CA ASN A 236 15.71 -5.29 2.94
C ASN A 236 16.27 -6.62 3.45
N PRO A 237 17.24 -6.64 4.38
CA PRO A 237 17.89 -7.85 4.84
C PRO A 237 16.97 -8.80 5.61
N ARG A 238 15.84 -8.31 6.11
CA ARG A 238 14.83 -9.10 6.83
C ARG A 238 13.68 -9.58 5.96
N PHE A 239 13.56 -9.02 4.75
CA PHE A 239 12.57 -9.50 3.79
C PHE A 239 12.98 -10.87 3.25
N ARG A 240 12.07 -11.81 3.34
CA ARG A 240 12.23 -13.14 2.75
C ARG A 240 11.03 -13.41 1.85
N ALA A 241 11.27 -14.00 0.70
CA ALA A 241 10.18 -14.43 -0.16
C ALA A 241 9.25 -15.37 0.60
N PRO A 242 7.93 -15.21 0.47
CA PRO A 242 6.95 -16.05 1.13
C PRO A 242 7.15 -17.53 0.83
N ASN A 243 6.88 -18.38 1.82
CA ASN A 243 6.85 -19.83 1.62
C ASN A 243 5.52 -20.24 0.97
N PHE A 244 5.48 -20.24 -0.34
CA PHE A 244 4.28 -20.58 -1.11
C PHE A 244 3.88 -22.06 -1.02
N ALA A 245 4.81 -22.98 -0.74
CA ALA A 245 4.48 -24.38 -0.54
C ALA A 245 3.61 -24.58 0.72
N ALA A 246 3.87 -23.81 1.77
CA ALA A 246 3.02 -23.81 2.97
C ALA A 246 1.61 -23.30 2.67
N TYR A 247 1.45 -22.39 1.70
CA TYR A 247 0.13 -21.89 1.30
C TYR A 247 -0.73 -22.98 0.66
N GLU A 248 -0.18 -23.80 -0.23
CA GLU A 248 -0.93 -24.90 -0.87
C GLU A 248 -1.52 -25.87 0.16
N LEU A 249 -0.74 -26.21 1.20
CA LEU A 249 -1.21 -27.04 2.30
C LEU A 249 -2.35 -26.42 3.11
N ILE A 250 -2.35 -25.10 3.26
CA ILE A 250 -3.37 -24.37 4.04
C ILE A 250 -4.63 -24.17 3.21
N HIS A 251 -4.50 -23.91 1.93
CA HIS A 251 -5.62 -23.64 1.04
C HIS A 251 -6.56 -24.84 0.90
N ASP A 252 -6.01 -26.04 0.89
CA ASP A 252 -6.79 -27.28 0.76
C ASP A 252 -7.47 -27.71 2.06
N ALA A 253 -7.04 -27.20 3.20
CA ALA A 253 -7.45 -27.72 4.50
C ALA A 253 -8.46 -26.88 5.27
N THR A 254 -8.45 -25.53 5.19
CA THR A 254 -9.18 -24.73 6.20
C THR A 254 -9.43 -23.27 5.80
N GLY A 255 -10.39 -22.77 5.42
CA GLY A 255 -10.99 -21.43 5.33
C GLY A 255 -10.13 -20.16 5.56
N ARG A 256 -10.81 -19.01 5.56
CA ARG A 256 -10.27 -17.63 5.62
C ARG A 256 -9.28 -17.35 6.75
N GLU A 257 -9.45 -17.94 7.92
CA GLU A 257 -8.61 -17.68 9.10
C GLU A 257 -7.19 -18.19 8.89
N SER A 258 -7.05 -19.38 8.34
CA SER A 258 -5.73 -19.98 8.04
C SER A 258 -4.97 -19.20 6.99
N PHE A 259 -5.67 -18.68 5.98
CA PHE A 259 -5.07 -17.79 5.00
C PHE A 259 -4.57 -16.49 5.63
N SER A 260 -5.35 -15.88 6.49
CA SER A 260 -4.96 -14.65 7.19
C SER A 260 -3.76 -14.88 8.10
N ARG A 261 -3.72 -15.99 8.82
CA ARG A 261 -2.58 -16.37 9.66
C ARG A 261 -1.33 -16.58 8.82
N TRP A 262 -1.43 -17.33 7.73
CA TRP A 262 -0.32 -17.51 6.82
C TRP A 262 0.18 -16.18 6.25
N ASN A 263 -0.73 -15.33 5.82
CA ASN A 263 -0.41 -14.05 5.19
C ASN A 263 0.35 -13.11 6.15
N LEU A 264 -0.06 -13.04 7.41
CA LEU A 264 0.60 -12.21 8.43
C LEU A 264 1.90 -12.82 8.96
N ALA A 265 2.08 -14.12 8.79
CA ALA A 265 3.33 -14.80 9.08
C ALA A 265 4.40 -14.59 7.99
N GLN A 266 4.09 -13.88 6.91
CA GLN A 266 5.03 -13.56 5.84
C GLN A 266 5.39 -12.06 5.87
N PRO A 267 6.63 -11.69 5.51
CA PRO A 267 6.95 -10.28 5.28
C PRO A 267 6.16 -9.75 4.09
N LEU A 268 5.70 -8.52 4.21
CA LEU A 268 4.90 -7.85 3.17
C LEU A 268 5.38 -6.42 2.97
N VAL A 269 5.55 -6.04 1.71
CA VAL A 269 5.78 -4.63 1.36
C VAL A 269 4.44 -3.95 1.17
N LYS A 270 4.29 -2.79 1.78
CA LYS A 270 3.09 -1.96 1.64
C LYS A 270 3.22 -1.03 0.44
N ARG A 271 2.16 -0.26 0.16
CA ARG A 271 2.13 0.78 -0.87
C ARG A 271 3.39 1.63 -0.87
N PRO A 272 3.96 1.99 -2.04
CA PRO A 272 5.03 2.98 -2.10
C PRO A 272 4.53 4.35 -1.64
N VAL A 273 5.44 5.18 -1.14
CA VAL A 273 5.21 6.58 -0.81
C VAL A 273 6.29 7.44 -1.47
N VAL A 274 5.89 8.52 -2.11
CA VAL A 274 6.82 9.43 -2.79
C VAL A 274 7.26 10.49 -1.79
N LEU A 275 8.51 10.43 -1.37
CA LEU A 275 9.06 11.29 -0.32
C LEU A 275 9.81 12.51 -0.88
N GLY A 276 10.06 12.54 -2.19
CA GLY A 276 10.76 13.59 -2.91
C GLY A 276 10.72 13.34 -4.42
N GLU A 277 11.35 14.19 -5.21
CA GLU A 277 11.36 14.06 -6.67
C GLU A 277 11.99 12.74 -7.16
N ASP A 278 13.03 12.27 -6.48
CA ASP A 278 13.80 11.05 -6.80
C ASP A 278 13.85 10.07 -5.64
N LEU A 279 12.95 10.20 -4.66
CA LEU A 279 12.99 9.37 -3.46
C LEU A 279 11.65 8.71 -3.22
N VAL A 280 11.68 7.39 -3.05
CA VAL A 280 10.52 6.58 -2.71
C VAL A 280 10.78 5.77 -1.44
N GLY A 281 9.78 5.68 -0.60
CA GLY A 281 9.79 4.88 0.62
C GLY A 281 8.85 3.68 0.50
N PHE A 282 9.25 2.57 1.14
CA PHE A 282 8.43 1.37 1.26
C PHE A 282 8.36 0.95 2.72
N VAL A 283 7.16 0.85 3.25
CA VAL A 283 6.96 0.26 4.57
C VAL A 283 6.91 -1.25 4.43
N VAL A 284 7.79 -1.93 5.14
CA VAL A 284 7.92 -3.38 5.12
C VAL A 284 7.40 -3.94 6.44
N GLY A 285 6.34 -4.74 6.38
CA GLY A 285 5.85 -5.49 7.53
C GLY A 285 6.68 -6.74 7.73
N ILE A 286 7.26 -6.89 8.90
CA ILE A 286 8.04 -8.05 9.33
C ILE A 286 7.25 -8.80 10.41
N PRO A 287 7.02 -10.11 10.26
CA PRO A 287 6.30 -10.88 11.28
C PRO A 287 6.91 -10.72 12.68
N ASP A 288 6.06 -10.51 13.68
CA ASP A 288 6.45 -10.30 15.07
C ASP A 288 5.47 -10.99 16.02
N GLY A 289 5.52 -12.33 16.06
CA GLY A 289 4.59 -13.13 16.85
C GLY A 289 3.25 -13.40 16.14
N ASP A 290 2.24 -13.81 16.93
CA ASP A 290 0.95 -14.26 16.40
C ASP A 290 0.15 -13.13 15.77
N LEU A 291 -0.01 -13.18 14.44
CA LEU A 291 -0.84 -12.29 13.64
C LEU A 291 -0.46 -10.80 13.72
N MET A 292 0.76 -10.51 14.16
CA MET A 292 1.30 -9.17 14.29
C MET A 292 2.50 -8.96 13.38
N GLN A 293 2.67 -7.74 12.94
CA GLN A 293 3.87 -7.30 12.21
C GLN A 293 4.42 -6.04 12.87
N ARG A 294 5.74 -5.99 13.03
CA ARG A 294 6.47 -4.73 13.22
C ARG A 294 6.80 -4.16 11.85
N HIS A 295 7.02 -2.88 11.77
CA HIS A 295 7.22 -2.23 10.49
C HIS A 295 8.56 -1.51 10.44
N GLU A 296 9.13 -1.55 9.24
CA GLU A 296 10.39 -0.91 8.88
C GLU A 296 10.17 -0.04 7.65
N LEU A 297 10.97 0.99 7.48
CA LEU A 297 10.99 1.83 6.30
C LEU A 297 12.25 1.56 5.49
N ASP A 298 12.09 1.31 4.22
CA ASP A 298 13.16 1.25 3.25
C ASP A 298 13.06 2.45 2.31
N LEU A 299 14.19 3.05 2.00
CA LEU A 299 14.29 4.23 1.14
C LEU A 299 15.15 3.92 -0.07
N TYR A 300 14.65 4.27 -1.24
CA TYR A 300 15.34 4.08 -2.52
C TYR A 300 15.22 5.33 -3.38
N ARG A 301 16.21 5.53 -4.24
CA ARG A 301 16.01 6.41 -5.38
C ARG A 301 15.14 5.73 -6.43
N LEU A 302 14.54 6.50 -7.31
CA LEU A 302 13.75 5.95 -8.43
C LEU A 302 14.58 5.10 -9.39
N ASP A 303 15.90 5.19 -9.32
CA ASP A 303 16.78 4.31 -10.06
C ASP A 303 16.99 2.93 -9.43
N GLY A 304 16.47 2.70 -8.24
CA GLY A 304 16.60 1.46 -7.48
C GLY A 304 17.79 1.44 -6.53
N SER A 305 18.60 2.49 -6.49
CA SER A 305 19.71 2.61 -5.54
C SER A 305 19.19 2.75 -4.12
N PRO A 306 19.60 1.90 -3.17
CA PRO A 306 19.18 2.01 -1.79
C PRO A 306 19.81 3.25 -1.14
N VAL A 307 18.98 4.03 -0.44
CA VAL A 307 19.42 5.16 0.41
C VAL A 307 19.56 4.69 1.85
N ALA A 308 18.58 3.96 2.35
CA ALA A 308 18.61 3.30 3.65
C ALA A 308 17.58 2.16 3.67
N THR A 309 17.87 1.07 4.37
CA THR A 309 16.96 -0.08 4.48
C THR A 309 16.86 -0.56 5.92
N GLY A 310 15.70 -1.09 6.29
CA GLY A 310 15.47 -1.65 7.61
C GLY A 310 15.40 -0.59 8.73
N ILE A 311 15.00 0.64 8.42
CA ILE A 311 14.80 1.69 9.42
C ILE A 311 13.59 1.30 10.27
N ALA A 312 13.82 0.98 11.54
CA ALA A 312 12.73 0.62 12.43
C ALA A 312 11.71 1.77 12.60
N LEU A 313 10.42 1.44 12.55
CA LEU A 313 9.32 2.35 12.88
C LEU A 313 8.76 1.96 14.25
N PRO A 314 9.30 2.50 15.36
CA PRO A 314 8.94 2.06 16.70
C PRO A 314 7.48 2.39 17.01
N GLY A 315 6.79 1.40 17.57
CA GLY A 315 5.37 1.52 17.92
C GLY A 315 4.42 1.43 16.72
N VAL A 316 4.95 1.33 15.50
CA VAL A 316 4.14 1.03 14.31
C VAL A 316 3.99 -0.48 14.21
N THR A 317 3.00 -1.01 14.91
CA THR A 317 2.71 -2.44 14.99
C THR A 317 1.24 -2.68 14.73
N GLY A 318 0.90 -3.77 14.09
CA GLY A 318 -0.49 -4.11 13.84
C GLY A 318 -0.67 -5.41 13.06
N GLY A 319 -1.86 -6.00 13.15
CA GLY A 319 -2.24 -7.17 12.39
C GLY A 319 -2.63 -6.84 10.94
N ARG A 320 -3.28 -5.69 10.74
CA ARG A 320 -3.62 -5.15 9.41
C ARG A 320 -3.19 -3.71 9.35
N MET A 321 -2.51 -3.35 8.29
CA MET A 321 -2.04 -1.99 8.09
C MET A 321 -2.01 -1.64 6.61
N VAL A 322 -2.41 -0.41 6.32
CA VAL A 322 -2.23 0.25 5.04
C VAL A 322 -1.37 1.49 5.21
N VAL A 323 -0.77 1.94 4.12
CA VAL A 323 0.09 3.13 4.10
C VAL A 323 -0.45 4.08 3.06
N ALA A 324 -0.49 5.36 3.38
CA ALA A 324 -0.84 6.44 2.47
C ALA A 324 0.26 7.49 2.43
N ASP A 325 0.51 8.03 1.24
CA ASP A 325 1.36 9.20 1.07
C ASP A 325 0.66 10.43 1.69
N ALA A 326 1.39 11.20 2.46
CA ALA A 326 0.92 12.44 3.06
C ALA A 326 1.66 13.67 2.50
N GLY A 327 2.50 13.48 1.49
CA GLY A 327 3.30 14.51 0.84
C GLY A 327 4.43 15.08 1.73
N HIS A 328 5.37 15.77 1.10
CA HIS A 328 6.44 16.50 1.80
C HIS A 328 7.28 15.65 2.76
N GLY A 329 7.68 14.45 2.35
CA GLY A 329 8.49 13.55 3.16
C GLY A 329 7.72 12.89 4.33
N ARG A 330 6.40 12.86 4.27
CA ARG A 330 5.54 12.27 5.30
C ARG A 330 4.74 11.10 4.74
N LEU A 331 4.48 10.13 5.58
CA LEU A 331 3.53 9.06 5.32
C LEU A 331 2.62 8.84 6.54
N VAL A 332 1.47 8.27 6.30
CA VAL A 332 0.55 7.83 7.35
C VAL A 332 0.32 6.34 7.20
N ALA A 333 0.66 5.59 8.23
CA ALA A 333 0.29 4.19 8.35
C ALA A 333 -0.98 4.09 9.20
N VAL A 334 -1.99 3.39 8.70
CA VAL A 334 -3.25 3.19 9.43
C VAL A 334 -3.46 1.70 9.65
N GLY A 335 -3.68 1.30 10.87
CA GLY A 335 -3.83 -0.11 11.18
C GLY A 335 -4.60 -0.39 12.46
N GLN A 336 -4.96 -1.64 12.64
CA GLN A 336 -5.60 -2.15 13.85
C GLN A 336 -4.54 -2.75 14.77
N ARG A 337 -4.63 -2.44 16.07
CA ARG A 337 -3.68 -2.94 17.08
C ARG A 337 -3.68 -4.45 17.21
N THR A 338 -4.83 -5.08 16.93
CA THR A 338 -4.95 -6.54 16.89
C THR A 338 -5.62 -6.96 15.59
N TRP A 339 -5.67 -8.25 15.35
CA TRP A 339 -6.35 -8.83 14.19
C TRP A 339 -7.88 -8.78 14.29
N GLU A 340 -8.43 -8.60 15.48
CA GLU A 340 -9.86 -8.70 15.74
C GLU A 340 -10.64 -7.58 15.04
N PRO A 341 -11.79 -7.89 14.41
CA PRO A 341 -12.66 -6.88 13.84
C PRO A 341 -13.11 -5.87 14.91
N GLY A 342 -13.03 -4.58 14.61
CA GLY A 342 -13.39 -3.53 15.55
C GLY A 342 -12.34 -3.24 16.62
N ALA A 343 -11.13 -3.82 16.50
CA ALA A 343 -10.02 -3.45 17.36
C ALA A 343 -9.63 -1.96 17.22
N GLU A 344 -9.02 -1.44 18.28
CA GLU A 344 -8.51 -0.07 18.28
C GLU A 344 -7.72 0.23 16.99
N THR A 345 -8.15 1.27 16.27
CA THR A 345 -7.49 1.71 15.04
C THR A 345 -6.60 2.90 15.32
N VAL A 346 -5.38 2.84 14.84
CA VAL A 346 -4.36 3.87 15.05
C VAL A 346 -3.85 4.37 13.72
N ALA A 347 -3.69 5.69 13.60
CA ALA A 347 -2.95 6.34 12.53
C ALA A 347 -1.57 6.75 13.06
N TRP A 348 -0.52 6.19 12.49
CA TRP A 348 0.87 6.58 12.75
C TRP A 348 1.33 7.53 11.66
N GLN A 349 1.57 8.78 12.04
CA GLN A 349 2.16 9.78 11.17
C GLN A 349 3.68 9.66 11.27
N VAL A 350 4.33 9.39 10.17
CA VAL A 350 5.78 9.24 10.09
C VAL A 350 6.35 10.38 9.26
N SER A 351 7.23 11.16 9.85
CA SER A 351 8.00 12.19 9.16
C SER A 351 9.43 11.72 8.96
N VAL A 352 9.90 11.79 7.71
CA VAL A 352 11.26 11.39 7.33
C VAL A 352 12.09 12.66 7.12
N THR A 353 13.19 12.79 7.85
CA THR A 353 14.08 13.96 7.78
C THR A 353 15.52 13.54 7.60
N GLY A 354 16.40 14.47 7.28
CA GLY A 354 17.82 14.17 7.02
C GLY A 354 18.07 13.57 5.62
N LEU A 355 17.13 13.75 4.70
CA LEU A 355 17.24 13.24 3.33
C LEU A 355 18.17 14.07 2.44
N GLY A 356 18.75 15.16 2.95
CA GLY A 356 19.67 16.04 2.27
C GLY A 356 19.14 16.55 0.91
N ASP A 357 19.07 17.84 0.72
CA ASP A 357 18.91 18.44 -0.60
C ASP A 357 20.19 18.12 -1.43
N ARG A 358 20.18 17.02 -2.17
CA ARG A 358 21.23 16.66 -3.11
C ARG A 358 20.65 16.43 -4.50
#